data_93e49612b4cbd2a865dcdf692d3c375c
#
_entry.id   93e49612b4cbd2a865dcdf692d3c375c
#
_cell.length_a   1.000
_cell.length_b   1.000
_cell.length_c   1.000
_cell.angle_alpha   90.00
_cell.angle_beta   90.00
_cell.angle_gamma   90.00
#
_symmetry.space_group_name_H-M   'P 1'
#
loop_
_entity.id
_entity.type
_entity.pdbx_description
1 polymer ?
#
loop_
_entity_poly.entity_id
_entity_poly.type
_entity_poly.pdbx_seq_one_letter_code
_entity_poly.pdbx_strand_id
1 'polypeptide(L)'
;MNRQQAVDYLTRSPYKFGHMLGFTKLSELHNGWIISMLRGQDDMTLQASRGTYKTTCVSIALALNIMLLPRYRTLFVRKTDNDVKEVIAQVSKILKDEHTQYFVQCIYGCKLELITDPATEIDTNLVADIKGTHQLIGLGIGTSITGKHYDRIFTDDIVNVNDRVSRAEREKTKTIYQELQNVKNRGGKIVNTGTPWHEDDCFTLMPEPVKYDCYDERIKAIISDEEIEHLKQSMSPSLFAANYELRHIPSDDVIFTDPRTGANDEMVKGGVMHLDSAYYGEDYTAWTVAKEHDGKLYVYGQMKRKHVEDCYDSIINDYKRFLTQKALTETNADKGYVARDLRAKGLRVSTYAEKENKYIKIVTYLKGKWSDIIFTEGTDAEYIKQVTDFYEDAEHDDAPDSLASIVRALFKYPKGEYKPLWN
;
A
#
# COMPACT_ATOMS: atom_id res chain seq x y z
N MET A 1 -27.22 -31.33 -23.07
CA MET A 1 -27.56 -29.87 -23.16
C MET A 1 -27.19 -29.40 -24.55
N ASN A 2 -28.01 -28.60 -25.22
CA ASN A 2 -27.63 -28.01 -26.50
C ASN A 2 -26.77 -26.70 -26.26
N ARG A 3 -26.16 -26.20 -27.35
CA ARG A 3 -25.27 -25.03 -27.29
C ARG A 3 -25.90 -23.81 -26.60
N GLN A 4 -27.11 -23.43 -26.97
CA GLN A 4 -27.79 -22.27 -26.42
C GLN A 4 -28.08 -22.44 -24.92
N GLN A 5 -28.54 -23.61 -24.52
CA GLN A 5 -28.78 -23.94 -23.11
C GLN A 5 -27.49 -23.86 -22.28
N ALA A 6 -26.36 -24.35 -22.84
CA ALA A 6 -25.05 -24.26 -22.16
C ALA A 6 -24.60 -22.80 -21.97
N VAL A 7 -24.69 -21.98 -23.00
CA VAL A 7 -24.37 -20.54 -22.95
C VAL A 7 -25.30 -19.81 -21.96
N ASP A 8 -26.61 -20.09 -22.04
CA ASP A 8 -27.60 -19.47 -21.14
C ASP A 8 -27.32 -19.82 -19.67
N TYR A 9 -26.99 -21.09 -19.40
CA TYR A 9 -26.65 -21.52 -18.04
C TYR A 9 -25.43 -20.76 -17.49
N LEU A 10 -24.34 -20.73 -18.24
CA LEU A 10 -23.10 -20.07 -17.84
C LEU A 10 -23.23 -18.54 -17.72
N THR A 11 -24.12 -17.94 -18.50
CA THR A 11 -24.30 -16.47 -18.52
C THR A 11 -25.39 -15.94 -17.60
N ARG A 12 -26.36 -16.77 -17.19
CA ARG A 12 -27.45 -16.38 -16.28
C ARG A 12 -27.24 -16.85 -14.85
N SER A 13 -26.54 -17.96 -14.68
CA SER A 13 -26.33 -18.57 -13.37
C SER A 13 -24.89 -19.02 -13.13
N PRO A 14 -23.86 -18.13 -13.36
CA PRO A 14 -22.46 -18.51 -13.22
C PRO A 14 -22.09 -19.00 -11.82
N TYR A 15 -22.79 -18.59 -10.77
CA TYR A 15 -22.53 -19.10 -9.41
C TYR A 15 -22.87 -20.61 -9.28
N LYS A 16 -23.88 -21.10 -10.03
CA LYS A 16 -24.20 -22.54 -10.06
C LYS A 16 -23.10 -23.35 -10.76
N PHE A 17 -22.49 -22.78 -11.79
CA PHE A 17 -21.27 -23.35 -12.36
C PHE A 17 -20.15 -23.38 -11.30
N GLY A 18 -19.98 -22.30 -10.52
CA GLY A 18 -19.07 -22.29 -9.39
C GLY A 18 -19.35 -23.40 -8.35
N HIS A 19 -20.62 -23.70 -8.07
CA HIS A 19 -21.00 -24.83 -7.19
C HIS A 19 -20.53 -26.19 -7.77
N MET A 20 -20.68 -26.41 -9.07
CA MET A 20 -20.19 -27.62 -9.73
C MET A 20 -18.66 -27.77 -9.61
N LEU A 21 -17.93 -26.66 -9.57
CA LEU A 21 -16.48 -26.61 -9.36
C LEU A 21 -16.07 -26.73 -7.87
N GLY A 22 -17.02 -26.93 -6.96
CA GLY A 22 -16.77 -27.08 -5.53
C GLY A 22 -16.84 -25.77 -4.70
N PHE A 23 -17.12 -24.61 -5.31
CA PHE A 23 -17.28 -23.34 -4.60
C PHE A 23 -18.72 -23.19 -4.05
N THR A 24 -19.11 -24.07 -3.16
CA THR A 24 -20.51 -24.25 -2.69
C THR A 24 -21.06 -23.07 -1.86
N LYS A 25 -20.22 -22.16 -1.38
CA LYS A 25 -20.64 -20.98 -0.62
C LYS A 25 -20.99 -19.77 -1.49
N LEU A 26 -20.84 -19.85 -2.81
CA LEU A 26 -21.30 -18.79 -3.71
C LEU A 26 -22.83 -18.72 -3.70
N SER A 27 -23.37 -17.52 -3.82
CA SER A 27 -24.82 -17.23 -3.73
C SER A 27 -25.28 -16.33 -4.90
N GLU A 28 -26.55 -15.95 -4.91
CA GLU A 28 -27.08 -14.97 -5.90
C GLU A 28 -26.36 -13.63 -5.87
N LEU A 29 -25.78 -13.22 -4.74
CA LEU A 29 -24.91 -12.04 -4.67
C LEU A 29 -23.70 -12.21 -5.62
N HIS A 30 -23.00 -13.32 -5.49
CA HIS A 30 -21.83 -13.64 -6.34
C HIS A 30 -22.23 -13.82 -7.81
N ASN A 31 -23.46 -14.33 -8.05
CA ASN A 31 -24.03 -14.39 -9.39
C ASN A 31 -24.05 -13.01 -10.04
N GLY A 32 -24.59 -12.01 -9.32
CA GLY A 32 -24.61 -10.64 -9.77
C GLY A 32 -23.22 -10.09 -10.05
N TRP A 33 -22.23 -10.36 -9.19
CA TRP A 33 -20.85 -9.91 -9.38
C TRP A 33 -20.23 -10.51 -10.65
N ILE A 34 -20.30 -11.84 -10.83
CA ILE A 34 -19.72 -12.52 -12.01
C ILE A 34 -20.40 -12.04 -13.30
N ILE A 35 -21.73 -11.90 -13.30
CA ILE A 35 -22.46 -11.36 -14.47
C ILE A 35 -22.01 -9.95 -14.80
N SER A 36 -21.84 -9.06 -13.80
CA SER A 36 -21.38 -7.70 -14.00
C SER A 36 -19.94 -7.64 -14.53
N MET A 37 -19.07 -8.55 -14.12
CA MET A 37 -17.72 -8.68 -14.67
C MET A 37 -17.71 -9.10 -16.15
N LEU A 38 -18.61 -10.00 -16.53
CA LEU A 38 -18.67 -10.56 -17.89
C LEU A 38 -19.43 -9.67 -18.88
N ARG A 39 -20.47 -8.98 -18.46
CA ARG A 39 -21.38 -8.22 -19.32
C ARG A 39 -21.03 -6.72 -19.34
N GLY A 40 -21.57 -6.06 -20.37
CA GLY A 40 -21.41 -4.62 -20.58
C GLY A 40 -20.02 -4.25 -21.11
N GLN A 41 -19.88 -2.97 -21.45
CA GLN A 41 -18.62 -2.39 -21.97
C GLN A 41 -18.07 -1.32 -21.03
N ASP A 42 -18.87 -0.87 -20.06
CA ASP A 42 -18.45 0.15 -19.12
C ASP A 42 -17.49 -0.45 -18.08
N ASP A 43 -16.45 0.30 -17.76
CA ASP A 43 -15.55 -0.01 -16.66
C ASP A 43 -16.35 -0.09 -15.35
N MET A 44 -15.93 -0.95 -14.43
CA MET A 44 -16.62 -1.14 -13.16
C MET A 44 -15.65 -1.33 -11.99
N THR A 45 -16.15 -0.99 -10.80
CA THR A 45 -15.42 -1.22 -9.55
C THR A 45 -16.33 -1.92 -8.56
N LEU A 46 -15.87 -3.04 -7.99
CA LEU A 46 -16.51 -3.81 -6.95
C LEU A 46 -15.64 -3.78 -5.69
N GLN A 47 -16.17 -3.23 -4.62
CA GLN A 47 -15.59 -3.33 -3.29
C GLN A 47 -16.47 -4.22 -2.42
N ALA A 48 -15.90 -5.23 -1.80
CA ALA A 48 -16.61 -6.07 -0.84
C ALA A 48 -15.66 -6.49 0.28
N SER A 49 -16.20 -6.74 1.46
CA SER A 49 -15.46 -7.13 2.66
C SER A 49 -14.52 -8.30 2.38
N ARG A 50 -13.42 -8.37 3.11
CA ARG A 50 -12.47 -9.48 2.99
C ARG A 50 -13.12 -10.82 3.37
N GLY A 51 -12.71 -11.91 2.68
CA GLY A 51 -13.29 -13.24 2.91
C GLY A 51 -14.60 -13.52 2.17
N THR A 52 -15.10 -12.58 1.36
CA THR A 52 -16.37 -12.69 0.64
C THR A 52 -16.26 -13.24 -0.79
N TYR A 53 -15.25 -14.03 -1.08
CA TYR A 53 -15.06 -14.73 -2.37
C TYR A 53 -14.89 -13.83 -3.62
N LYS A 54 -14.50 -12.56 -3.49
CA LYS A 54 -14.22 -11.67 -4.64
C LYS A 54 -13.28 -12.31 -5.67
N THR A 55 -12.09 -12.71 -5.21
CA THR A 55 -11.05 -13.34 -6.07
C THR A 55 -11.53 -14.64 -6.71
N THR A 56 -12.37 -15.43 -6.00
CA THR A 56 -13.01 -16.61 -6.57
C THR A 56 -13.96 -16.24 -7.71
N CYS A 57 -14.76 -15.19 -7.55
CA CYS A 57 -15.62 -14.66 -8.61
C CYS A 57 -14.80 -14.18 -9.82
N VAL A 58 -13.68 -13.49 -9.56
CA VAL A 58 -12.73 -13.08 -10.63
C VAL A 58 -12.19 -14.31 -11.36
N SER A 59 -11.75 -15.34 -10.65
CA SER A 59 -11.23 -16.58 -11.27
C SER A 59 -12.27 -17.27 -12.17
N ILE A 60 -13.53 -17.34 -11.70
CA ILE A 60 -14.64 -17.89 -12.51
C ILE A 60 -14.93 -16.98 -13.71
N ALA A 61 -14.94 -15.66 -13.53
CA ALA A 61 -15.16 -14.71 -14.63
C ALA A 61 -14.06 -14.82 -15.70
N LEU A 62 -12.78 -14.94 -15.29
CA LEU A 62 -11.66 -15.13 -16.20
C LEU A 62 -11.79 -16.45 -16.99
N ALA A 63 -12.14 -17.56 -16.35
CA ALA A 63 -12.37 -18.84 -17.01
C ALA A 63 -13.55 -18.75 -17.99
N LEU A 64 -14.68 -18.17 -17.57
CA LEU A 64 -15.85 -17.96 -18.43
C LEU A 64 -15.54 -17.01 -19.59
N ASN A 65 -14.70 -16.02 -19.41
CA ASN A 65 -14.27 -15.12 -20.48
C ASN A 65 -13.51 -15.91 -21.57
N ILE A 66 -12.59 -16.81 -21.19
CA ILE A 66 -11.89 -17.70 -22.13
C ILE A 66 -12.86 -18.61 -22.85
N MET A 67 -13.83 -19.21 -22.13
CA MET A 67 -14.78 -20.16 -22.69
C MET A 67 -15.81 -19.51 -23.62
N LEU A 68 -16.34 -18.35 -23.27
CA LEU A 68 -17.46 -17.70 -23.96
C LEU A 68 -17.00 -16.65 -25.00
N LEU A 69 -15.82 -16.07 -24.79
CA LEU A 69 -15.24 -15.01 -25.63
C LEU A 69 -13.80 -15.38 -26.03
N PRO A 70 -13.56 -16.53 -26.67
CA PRO A 70 -12.21 -17.08 -26.86
C PRO A 70 -11.27 -16.17 -27.67
N ARG A 71 -11.82 -15.23 -28.47
CA ARG A 71 -11.03 -14.26 -29.25
C ARG A 71 -10.60 -13.04 -28.46
N TYR A 72 -11.16 -12.83 -27.26
CA TYR A 72 -10.77 -11.72 -26.40
C TYR A 72 -9.40 -11.96 -25.80
N ARG A 73 -8.64 -10.89 -25.67
CA ARG A 73 -7.36 -10.87 -24.94
C ARG A 73 -7.60 -10.23 -23.59
N THR A 74 -7.25 -10.96 -22.56
CA THR A 74 -7.52 -10.59 -21.18
C THR A 74 -6.22 -10.38 -20.43
N LEU A 75 -6.09 -9.22 -19.78
CA LEU A 75 -5.03 -8.94 -18.82
C LEU A 75 -5.61 -9.08 -17.41
N PHE A 76 -4.90 -9.79 -16.54
CA PHE A 76 -5.17 -9.88 -15.12
C PHE A 76 -4.02 -9.28 -14.33
N VAL A 77 -4.32 -8.34 -13.42
CA VAL A 77 -3.30 -7.60 -12.65
C VAL A 77 -3.58 -7.71 -11.16
N ARG A 78 -2.55 -8.04 -10.40
CA ARG A 78 -2.53 -7.97 -8.92
C ARG A 78 -1.31 -7.20 -8.41
N LYS A 79 -1.24 -7.00 -7.10
CA LYS A 79 -0.13 -6.25 -6.49
C LYS A 79 1.22 -6.94 -6.73
N THR A 80 1.30 -8.28 -6.66
CA THR A 80 2.53 -9.04 -6.85
C THR A 80 2.39 -10.18 -7.86
N ASP A 81 3.51 -10.59 -8.49
CA ASP A 81 3.53 -11.73 -9.41
C ASP A 81 3.18 -13.06 -8.74
N ASN A 82 3.47 -13.20 -7.44
CA ASN A 82 3.11 -14.43 -6.71
C ASN A 82 1.59 -14.55 -6.55
N ASP A 83 0.91 -13.45 -6.20
CA ASP A 83 -0.56 -13.43 -6.09
C ASP A 83 -1.23 -13.72 -7.44
N VAL A 84 -0.63 -13.22 -8.53
CA VAL A 84 -1.07 -13.50 -9.90
C VAL A 84 -1.02 -14.99 -10.19
N LYS A 85 0.11 -15.64 -9.90
CA LYS A 85 0.30 -17.09 -10.16
C LYS A 85 -0.74 -17.95 -9.46
N GLU A 86 -1.13 -17.60 -8.25
CA GLU A 86 -2.17 -18.34 -7.52
C GLU A 86 -3.52 -18.29 -8.24
N VAL A 87 -3.93 -17.12 -8.72
CA VAL A 87 -5.19 -16.96 -9.44
C VAL A 87 -5.15 -17.62 -10.81
N ILE A 88 -4.06 -17.45 -11.58
CA ILE A 88 -3.89 -18.11 -12.88
C ILE A 88 -3.90 -19.64 -12.71
N ALA A 89 -3.26 -20.17 -11.68
CA ALA A 89 -3.31 -21.61 -11.37
C ALA A 89 -4.74 -22.08 -11.04
N GLN A 90 -5.53 -21.26 -10.33
CA GLN A 90 -6.95 -21.56 -10.09
C GLN A 90 -7.75 -21.55 -11.39
N VAL A 91 -7.56 -20.56 -12.27
CA VAL A 91 -8.20 -20.50 -13.59
C VAL A 91 -7.84 -21.73 -14.43
N SER A 92 -6.56 -22.12 -14.46
CA SER A 92 -6.10 -23.32 -15.16
C SER A 92 -6.80 -24.59 -14.64
N LYS A 93 -6.95 -24.75 -13.31
CA LYS A 93 -7.71 -25.87 -12.73
C LYS A 93 -9.18 -25.85 -13.14
N ILE A 94 -9.84 -24.68 -13.11
CA ILE A 94 -11.22 -24.53 -13.58
C ILE A 94 -11.36 -24.95 -15.04
N LEU A 95 -10.43 -24.56 -15.92
CA LEU A 95 -10.48 -24.90 -17.33
C LEU A 95 -10.25 -26.41 -17.58
N LYS A 96 -9.50 -27.09 -16.72
CA LYS A 96 -9.24 -28.53 -16.80
C LYS A 96 -10.35 -29.40 -16.18
N ASP A 97 -11.25 -28.78 -15.38
CA ASP A 97 -12.32 -29.49 -14.68
C ASP A 97 -13.32 -30.17 -15.62
N GLU A 98 -13.87 -31.34 -15.23
CA GLU A 98 -14.80 -32.13 -16.02
C GLU A 98 -16.10 -31.39 -16.39
N HIS A 99 -16.62 -30.56 -15.49
CA HIS A 99 -17.80 -29.73 -15.77
C HIS A 99 -17.50 -28.68 -16.83
N THR A 100 -16.32 -28.05 -16.79
CA THR A 100 -15.86 -27.16 -17.85
C THR A 100 -15.77 -27.88 -19.19
N GLN A 101 -15.16 -29.07 -19.20
CA GLN A 101 -15.06 -29.90 -20.40
C GLN A 101 -16.44 -30.22 -20.98
N TYR A 102 -17.41 -30.56 -20.11
CA TYR A 102 -18.79 -30.81 -20.52
C TYR A 102 -19.42 -29.59 -21.21
N PHE A 103 -19.29 -28.39 -20.64
CA PHE A 103 -19.84 -27.15 -21.23
C PHE A 103 -19.16 -26.81 -22.56
N VAL A 104 -17.83 -26.93 -22.63
CA VAL A 104 -17.08 -26.68 -23.88
C VAL A 104 -17.49 -27.67 -24.97
N GLN A 105 -17.65 -28.93 -24.63
CA GLN A 105 -18.18 -29.94 -25.58
C GLN A 105 -19.59 -29.55 -26.08
N CYS A 106 -20.46 -29.06 -25.21
CA CYS A 106 -21.81 -28.63 -25.63
C CYS A 106 -21.77 -27.36 -26.53
N ILE A 107 -20.81 -26.45 -26.31
CA ILE A 107 -20.74 -25.16 -27.01
C ILE A 107 -19.99 -25.29 -28.36
N TYR A 108 -18.88 -26.03 -28.37
CA TYR A 108 -17.93 -26.09 -29.50
C TYR A 108 -17.82 -27.43 -30.16
N GLY A 109 -18.35 -28.51 -29.54
CA GLY A 109 -18.23 -29.87 -30.07
C GLY A 109 -16.83 -30.47 -29.95
N CYS A 110 -15.95 -29.91 -29.12
CA CYS A 110 -14.59 -30.36 -28.93
C CYS A 110 -14.20 -30.37 -27.43
N LYS A 111 -13.13 -31.09 -27.11
CA LYS A 111 -12.49 -31.02 -25.78
C LYS A 111 -11.68 -29.74 -25.68
N LEU A 112 -11.72 -29.11 -24.51
CA LEU A 112 -10.85 -27.97 -24.21
C LEU A 112 -9.43 -28.46 -23.91
N GLU A 113 -8.46 -27.89 -24.58
CA GLU A 113 -7.05 -28.18 -24.36
C GLU A 113 -6.31 -26.86 -24.09
N LEU A 114 -5.46 -26.84 -23.07
CA LEU A 114 -4.55 -25.74 -22.83
C LEU A 114 -3.33 -25.93 -23.73
N ILE A 115 -3.11 -24.99 -24.65
CA ILE A 115 -1.94 -25.00 -25.57
C ILE A 115 -0.73 -24.43 -24.83
N THR A 116 -0.96 -23.37 -24.03
CA THR A 116 0.04 -22.71 -23.22
C THR A 116 -0.52 -22.62 -21.80
N ASP A 117 0.26 -23.09 -20.82
CA ASP A 117 -0.13 -23.09 -19.40
C ASP A 117 1.10 -22.87 -18.50
N PRO A 118 1.92 -21.83 -18.78
CA PRO A 118 2.90 -21.36 -17.80
C PRO A 118 2.18 -20.67 -16.65
N ALA A 119 2.90 -20.38 -15.58
CA ALA A 119 2.34 -19.84 -14.34
C ALA A 119 1.56 -18.50 -14.49
N THR A 120 1.72 -17.79 -15.60
CA THR A 120 1.14 -16.44 -15.82
C THR A 120 0.41 -16.27 -17.15
N GLU A 121 0.33 -17.29 -18.00
CA GLU A 121 -0.25 -17.17 -19.34
C GLU A 121 -1.10 -18.39 -19.68
N ILE A 122 -2.24 -18.19 -20.37
CA ILE A 122 -3.11 -19.28 -20.82
C ILE A 122 -3.54 -19.05 -22.26
N ASP A 123 -3.37 -20.07 -23.09
CA ASP A 123 -4.00 -20.21 -24.40
C ASP A 123 -4.71 -21.54 -24.50
N THR A 124 -5.80 -21.56 -25.26
CA THR A 124 -6.60 -22.77 -25.49
C THR A 124 -6.80 -23.05 -27.00
N ASN A 125 -7.15 -24.28 -27.32
CA ASN A 125 -7.52 -24.69 -28.67
C ASN A 125 -8.84 -24.09 -29.21
N LEU A 126 -9.55 -23.29 -28.41
CA LEU A 126 -10.77 -22.58 -28.82
C LEU A 126 -10.50 -21.41 -29.78
N VAL A 127 -9.25 -20.97 -29.87
CA VAL A 127 -8.81 -19.92 -30.77
C VAL A 127 -7.67 -20.43 -31.66
N ALA A 128 -7.82 -20.19 -32.96
CA ALA A 128 -6.78 -20.38 -33.94
C ALA A 128 -6.57 -19.02 -34.64
N ASP A 129 -5.81 -18.14 -34.04
CA ASP A 129 -5.40 -16.88 -34.65
C ASP A 129 -3.88 -16.69 -34.53
N ILE A 130 -3.35 -15.72 -35.31
CA ILE A 130 -1.92 -15.43 -35.37
C ILE A 130 -1.52 -14.27 -34.45
N LYS A 131 -2.41 -13.84 -33.55
CA LYS A 131 -2.09 -12.76 -32.61
C LYS A 131 -1.03 -13.23 -31.62
N GLY A 132 0.02 -12.41 -31.43
CA GLY A 132 1.10 -12.71 -30.51
C GLY A 132 0.77 -12.53 -29.04
N THR A 133 -0.47 -12.12 -28.66
CA THR A 133 -0.90 -11.93 -27.28
C THR A 133 -1.73 -13.12 -26.84
N HIS A 134 -1.43 -13.70 -25.69
CA HIS A 134 -2.18 -14.82 -25.12
C HIS A 134 -3.62 -14.48 -24.77
N GLN A 135 -4.52 -15.48 -24.68
CA GLN A 135 -5.91 -15.28 -24.28
C GLN A 135 -6.04 -14.69 -22.88
N LEU A 136 -5.21 -15.14 -21.95
CA LEU A 136 -5.09 -14.58 -20.61
C LEU A 136 -3.61 -14.41 -20.28
N ILE A 137 -3.25 -13.20 -19.80
CA ILE A 137 -1.94 -12.90 -19.23
C ILE A 137 -2.16 -12.33 -17.84
N GLY A 138 -1.40 -12.83 -16.88
CA GLY A 138 -1.35 -12.29 -15.52
C GLY A 138 -0.03 -11.56 -15.26
N LEU A 139 -0.09 -10.36 -14.68
CA LEU A 139 1.08 -9.54 -14.34
C LEU A 139 0.94 -8.91 -12.95
N GLY A 140 2.03 -8.88 -12.20
CA GLY A 140 2.13 -8.02 -11.02
C GLY A 140 2.25 -6.55 -11.45
N ILE A 141 1.72 -5.63 -10.64
CA ILE A 141 1.66 -4.18 -10.95
C ILE A 141 3.04 -3.54 -11.20
N GLY A 142 4.13 -4.18 -10.76
CA GLY A 142 5.51 -3.73 -11.03
C GLY A 142 6.07 -4.11 -12.41
N THR A 143 5.35 -4.93 -13.17
CA THR A 143 5.81 -5.46 -14.46
C THR A 143 5.37 -4.55 -15.61
N SER A 144 6.25 -4.35 -16.62
CA SER A 144 5.92 -3.54 -17.80
C SER A 144 4.75 -4.12 -18.58
N ILE A 145 3.73 -3.28 -18.84
CA ILE A 145 2.50 -3.65 -19.55
C ILE A 145 2.45 -3.08 -20.98
N THR A 146 3.48 -2.37 -21.43
CA THR A 146 3.50 -1.67 -22.69
C THR A 146 3.57 -2.60 -23.92
N GLY A 147 3.04 -2.14 -25.06
CA GLY A 147 3.18 -2.80 -26.37
C GLY A 147 2.18 -3.93 -26.67
N LYS A 148 1.22 -4.21 -25.76
CA LYS A 148 0.13 -5.17 -25.98
C LYS A 148 -1.21 -4.48 -25.78
N HIS A 149 -2.29 -5.04 -26.37
CA HIS A 149 -3.64 -4.48 -26.22
C HIS A 149 -4.62 -5.58 -25.81
N TYR A 150 -5.57 -5.21 -24.93
CA TYR A 150 -6.48 -6.15 -24.29
C TYR A 150 -7.94 -5.72 -24.42
N ASP A 151 -8.82 -6.69 -24.65
CA ASP A 151 -10.27 -6.49 -24.72
C ASP A 151 -10.91 -6.45 -23.33
N ARG A 152 -10.28 -7.13 -22.37
CA ARG A 152 -10.68 -7.15 -20.96
C ARG A 152 -9.44 -6.96 -20.08
N ILE A 153 -9.58 -6.15 -19.04
CA ILE A 153 -8.56 -5.99 -18.02
C ILE A 153 -9.23 -6.21 -16.67
N PHE A 154 -8.67 -7.09 -15.86
CA PHE A 154 -9.11 -7.33 -14.50
C PHE A 154 -8.02 -6.88 -13.54
N THR A 155 -8.36 -6.02 -12.59
CA THR A 155 -7.49 -5.70 -11.47
C THR A 155 -8.10 -6.27 -10.18
N ASP A 156 -7.31 -7.00 -9.39
CA ASP A 156 -7.75 -7.57 -8.12
C ASP A 156 -6.72 -7.28 -7.03
N ASP A 157 -7.14 -6.58 -5.99
CA ASP A 157 -6.30 -6.15 -4.85
C ASP A 157 -4.97 -5.48 -5.29
N ILE A 158 -5.02 -4.57 -6.28
CA ILE A 158 -3.84 -3.77 -6.67
C ILE A 158 -3.53 -2.66 -5.66
N VAL A 159 -4.50 -2.30 -4.81
CA VAL A 159 -4.35 -1.41 -3.66
C VAL A 159 -4.28 -2.27 -2.41
N ASN A 160 -3.27 -2.06 -1.57
CA ASN A 160 -3.06 -2.83 -0.34
C ASN A 160 -2.53 -1.97 0.81
N VAL A 161 -2.08 -2.59 1.89
CA VAL A 161 -1.56 -1.91 3.07
C VAL A 161 -0.37 -0.97 2.77
N ASN A 162 0.47 -1.27 1.76
CA ASN A 162 1.57 -0.39 1.38
C ASN A 162 1.07 0.93 0.78
N ASP A 163 -0.04 0.90 0.02
CA ASP A 163 -0.69 2.12 -0.48
C ASP A 163 -1.28 2.95 0.66
N ARG A 164 -1.69 2.34 1.78
CA ARG A 164 -2.13 3.05 2.97
C ARG A 164 -1.02 3.90 3.57
N VAL A 165 0.17 3.31 3.71
CA VAL A 165 1.28 3.89 4.47
C VAL A 165 2.23 4.73 3.62
N SER A 166 2.38 4.44 2.31
CA SER A 166 3.33 5.10 1.42
C SER A 166 2.65 5.91 0.31
N ARG A 167 2.90 7.22 0.31
CA ARG A 167 2.47 8.10 -0.79
C ARG A 167 3.13 7.68 -2.11
N ALA A 168 4.42 7.31 -2.09
CA ALA A 168 5.13 6.87 -3.28
C ALA A 168 4.49 5.62 -3.90
N GLU A 169 4.10 4.62 -3.08
CA GLU A 169 3.38 3.45 -3.56
C GLU A 169 2.00 3.82 -4.12
N ARG A 170 1.24 4.74 -3.49
CA ARG A 170 -0.03 5.23 -4.05
C ARG A 170 0.13 5.84 -5.42
N GLU A 171 1.07 6.78 -5.58
CA GLU A 171 1.32 7.45 -6.87
C GLU A 171 1.81 6.46 -7.94
N LYS A 172 2.64 5.49 -7.58
CA LYS A 172 3.07 4.40 -8.45
C LYS A 172 1.87 3.55 -8.89
N THR A 173 1.01 3.13 -7.97
CA THR A 173 -0.20 2.35 -8.26
C THR A 173 -1.14 3.13 -9.18
N LYS A 174 -1.35 4.43 -8.93
CA LYS A 174 -2.16 5.33 -9.79
C LYS A 174 -1.57 5.45 -11.19
N THR A 175 -0.26 5.69 -11.30
CA THR A 175 0.42 5.80 -12.60
C THR A 175 0.24 4.53 -13.43
N ILE A 176 0.44 3.36 -12.82
CA ILE A 176 0.27 2.09 -13.53
C ILE A 176 -1.19 1.86 -13.91
N TYR A 177 -2.15 2.21 -13.04
CA TYR A 177 -3.56 2.11 -13.39
C TYR A 177 -3.93 3.01 -14.59
N GLN A 178 -3.37 4.20 -14.68
CA GLN A 178 -3.54 5.07 -15.84
C GLN A 178 -2.97 4.43 -17.12
N GLU A 179 -1.83 3.74 -17.02
CA GLU A 179 -1.25 3.00 -18.16
C GLU A 179 -2.17 1.86 -18.64
N LEU A 180 -3.01 1.27 -17.76
CA LEU A 180 -4.00 0.26 -18.18
C LEU A 180 -5.00 0.83 -19.21
N GLN A 181 -5.31 2.13 -19.15
CA GLN A 181 -6.18 2.79 -20.15
C GLN A 181 -5.52 2.83 -21.54
N ASN A 182 -4.19 2.94 -21.60
CA ASN A 182 -3.44 2.97 -22.86
C ASN A 182 -3.39 1.58 -23.54
N VAL A 183 -3.43 0.51 -22.76
CA VAL A 183 -3.39 -0.86 -23.28
C VAL A 183 -4.80 -1.49 -23.43
N LYS A 184 -5.84 -0.78 -23.03
CA LYS A 184 -7.24 -1.17 -23.27
C LYS A 184 -7.64 -0.93 -24.72
N ASN A 185 -8.15 -1.97 -25.41
CA ASN A 185 -8.76 -1.81 -26.74
C ASN A 185 -9.95 -0.85 -26.70
N ARG A 186 -10.25 -0.20 -27.83
CA ARG A 186 -11.48 0.60 -27.99
C ARG A 186 -12.69 -0.33 -27.79
N GLY A 187 -13.60 0.04 -26.87
CA GLY A 187 -14.72 -0.81 -26.46
C GLY A 187 -14.34 -1.97 -25.52
N GLY A 188 -13.09 -2.02 -25.07
CA GLY A 188 -12.66 -2.89 -23.99
C GLY A 188 -13.19 -2.43 -22.64
N LYS A 189 -13.08 -3.28 -21.60
CA LYS A 189 -13.58 -3.04 -20.25
C LYS A 189 -12.52 -3.30 -19.20
N ILE A 190 -12.44 -2.43 -18.20
CA ILE A 190 -11.69 -2.68 -16.97
C ILE A 190 -12.66 -3.09 -15.87
N VAL A 191 -12.35 -4.18 -15.20
CA VAL A 191 -13.05 -4.69 -14.01
C VAL A 191 -12.10 -4.55 -12.83
N ASN A 192 -12.46 -3.71 -11.86
CA ASN A 192 -11.67 -3.50 -10.66
C ASN A 192 -12.33 -4.19 -9.47
N THR A 193 -11.52 -4.91 -8.67
CA THR A 193 -11.95 -5.50 -7.40
C THR A 193 -10.92 -5.21 -6.31
N GLY A 194 -11.38 -5.02 -5.08
CA GLY A 194 -10.49 -4.78 -3.95
C GLY A 194 -11.15 -4.14 -2.74
N THR A 195 -10.34 -3.61 -1.84
CA THR A 195 -10.74 -2.87 -0.65
C THR A 195 -10.00 -1.53 -0.59
N PRO A 196 -10.63 -0.41 -0.14
CA PRO A 196 -9.98 0.89 -0.04
C PRO A 196 -9.03 0.93 1.17
N TRP A 197 -7.88 1.59 1.00
CA TRP A 197 -6.88 1.66 2.05
C TRP A 197 -6.51 3.09 2.46
N HIS A 198 -6.72 4.06 1.57
CA HIS A 198 -6.43 5.47 1.80
C HIS A 198 -7.40 6.34 1.01
N GLU A 199 -7.72 7.56 1.51
CA GLU A 199 -8.61 8.50 0.80
C GLU A 199 -8.10 8.87 -0.59
N ASP A 200 -6.78 8.90 -0.75
CA ASP A 200 -6.08 9.23 -1.98
C ASP A 200 -5.41 7.99 -2.59
N ASP A 201 -6.00 6.80 -2.47
CA ASP A 201 -5.52 5.62 -3.16
C ASP A 201 -6.03 5.53 -4.61
N CYS A 202 -5.64 4.46 -5.31
CA CYS A 202 -5.96 4.28 -6.73
C CYS A 202 -7.46 4.20 -7.03
N PHE A 203 -8.33 3.90 -6.05
CA PHE A 203 -9.78 3.89 -6.25
C PHE A 203 -10.34 5.26 -6.62
N THR A 204 -9.62 6.36 -6.33
CA THR A 204 -10.01 7.72 -6.78
C THR A 204 -10.00 7.90 -8.30
N LEU A 205 -9.28 7.04 -9.02
CA LEU A 205 -9.20 7.05 -10.49
C LEU A 205 -10.13 6.03 -11.15
N MET A 206 -10.77 5.18 -10.35
CA MET A 206 -11.66 4.12 -10.84
C MET A 206 -13.11 4.61 -10.89
N PRO A 207 -14.00 3.94 -11.66
CA PRO A 207 -15.43 4.18 -11.58
C PRO A 207 -15.96 4.08 -10.14
N GLU A 208 -17.03 4.82 -9.83
CA GLU A 208 -17.69 4.76 -8.53
C GLU A 208 -17.95 3.30 -8.11
N PRO A 209 -17.46 2.86 -6.96
CA PRO A 209 -17.55 1.47 -6.57
C PRO A 209 -18.95 1.06 -6.11
N VAL A 210 -19.39 -0.11 -6.55
CA VAL A 210 -20.48 -0.82 -5.88
C VAL A 210 -19.89 -1.49 -4.63
N LYS A 211 -20.38 -1.11 -3.44
CA LYS A 211 -19.84 -1.53 -2.14
C LYS A 211 -20.73 -2.54 -1.44
N TYR A 212 -20.09 -3.53 -0.80
CA TYR A 212 -20.71 -4.54 0.04
C TYR A 212 -19.86 -4.70 1.31
N ASP A 213 -20.11 -3.86 2.29
CA ASP A 213 -19.41 -3.89 3.57
C ASP A 213 -19.91 -5.04 4.47
N CYS A 214 -19.29 -5.21 5.64
CA CYS A 214 -19.64 -6.28 6.58
C CYS A 214 -21.03 -6.11 7.23
N TYR A 215 -21.67 -4.97 7.07
CA TYR A 215 -23.02 -4.71 7.58
C TYR A 215 -24.12 -4.93 6.54
N ASP A 216 -23.78 -5.16 5.27
CA ASP A 216 -24.73 -5.54 4.22
C ASP A 216 -25.31 -6.94 4.54
N GLU A 217 -26.64 -7.05 4.56
CA GLU A 217 -27.33 -8.30 4.91
C GLU A 217 -26.94 -9.50 4.06
N ARG A 218 -26.52 -9.25 2.81
CA ARG A 218 -26.04 -10.30 1.91
C ARG A 218 -24.63 -10.77 2.27
N ILE A 219 -23.82 -9.92 2.86
CA ILE A 219 -22.50 -10.25 3.39
C ILE A 219 -22.60 -10.96 4.74
N LYS A 220 -23.56 -10.58 5.61
CA LYS A 220 -23.84 -11.26 6.88
C LYS A 220 -24.24 -12.73 6.69
N ALA A 221 -24.79 -13.08 5.53
CA ALA A 221 -25.02 -14.48 5.18
C ALA A 221 -23.73 -15.29 4.94
N ILE A 222 -22.58 -14.60 4.78
CA ILE A 222 -21.27 -15.20 4.52
C ILE A 222 -20.37 -15.13 5.75
N ILE A 223 -20.38 -14.01 6.46
CA ILE A 223 -19.61 -13.74 7.68
C ILE A 223 -20.60 -13.38 8.78
N SER A 224 -20.67 -14.18 9.86
CA SER A 224 -21.63 -13.94 10.95
C SER A 224 -21.29 -12.70 11.77
N ASP A 225 -22.30 -12.17 12.49
CA ASP A 225 -22.10 -11.03 13.38
C ASP A 225 -21.08 -11.34 14.49
N GLU A 226 -21.03 -12.60 15.00
CA GLU A 226 -20.04 -13.04 15.97
C GLU A 226 -18.61 -13.02 15.40
N GLU A 227 -18.46 -13.44 14.14
CA GLU A 227 -17.17 -13.42 13.44
C GLU A 227 -16.71 -11.98 13.19
N ILE A 228 -17.63 -11.09 12.83
CA ILE A 228 -17.35 -9.65 12.65
C ILE A 228 -16.87 -9.03 13.96
N GLU A 229 -17.54 -9.29 15.08
CA GLU A 229 -17.14 -8.78 16.41
C GLU A 229 -15.77 -9.34 16.84
N HIS A 230 -15.51 -10.61 16.59
CA HIS A 230 -14.20 -11.20 16.85
C HIS A 230 -13.10 -10.54 16.02
N LEU A 231 -13.33 -10.34 14.72
CA LEU A 231 -12.39 -9.66 13.82
C LEU A 231 -12.12 -8.22 14.26
N LYS A 232 -13.16 -7.51 14.69
CA LYS A 232 -13.06 -6.13 15.19
C LYS A 232 -12.21 -6.01 16.46
N GLN A 233 -12.25 -7.04 17.33
CA GLN A 233 -11.43 -7.09 18.53
C GLN A 233 -9.97 -7.54 18.25
N SER A 234 -9.75 -8.28 17.16
CA SER A 234 -8.46 -8.89 16.85
C SER A 234 -7.52 -8.04 16.02
N MET A 235 -7.96 -6.87 15.52
CA MET A 235 -7.16 -5.99 14.66
C MET A 235 -7.36 -4.51 14.99
N SER A 236 -6.47 -3.65 14.48
CA SER A 236 -6.63 -2.21 14.68
C SER A 236 -7.89 -1.68 14.03
N PRO A 237 -8.55 -0.63 14.60
CA PRO A 237 -9.76 -0.04 14.02
C PRO A 237 -9.62 0.34 12.56
N SER A 238 -8.49 0.88 12.16
CA SER A 238 -8.21 1.29 10.78
C SER A 238 -8.07 0.10 9.83
N LEU A 239 -7.46 -0.99 10.28
CA LEU A 239 -7.34 -2.22 9.50
C LEU A 239 -8.71 -2.88 9.31
N PHE A 240 -9.55 -2.91 10.37
CA PHE A 240 -10.92 -3.40 10.30
C PHE A 240 -11.76 -2.55 9.34
N ALA A 241 -11.70 -1.23 9.47
CA ALA A 241 -12.46 -0.31 8.61
C ALA A 241 -12.11 -0.48 7.12
N ALA A 242 -10.83 -0.59 6.76
CA ALA A 242 -10.40 -0.80 5.37
C ALA A 242 -10.88 -2.14 4.82
N ASN A 243 -10.69 -3.23 5.56
CA ASN A 243 -10.96 -4.58 5.08
C ASN A 243 -12.43 -5.01 5.14
N TYR A 244 -13.21 -4.49 6.12
CA TYR A 244 -14.56 -4.96 6.41
C TYR A 244 -15.63 -3.88 6.26
N GLU A 245 -15.36 -2.64 6.69
CA GLU A 245 -16.30 -1.52 6.55
C GLU A 245 -16.14 -0.76 5.22
N LEU A 246 -15.13 -1.12 4.42
CA LEU A 246 -14.83 -0.52 3.10
C LEU A 246 -14.70 1.00 3.15
N ARG A 247 -14.14 1.48 4.23
CA ARG A 247 -13.81 2.89 4.42
C ARG A 247 -12.40 3.00 4.98
N HIS A 248 -11.68 4.04 4.57
CA HIS A 248 -10.46 4.39 5.27
C HIS A 248 -10.85 5.19 6.52
N ILE A 249 -10.21 4.92 7.61
CA ILE A 249 -10.11 5.84 8.73
C ILE A 249 -8.72 6.46 8.59
N PRO A 250 -8.57 7.81 8.67
CA PRO A 250 -7.26 8.41 8.86
C PRO A 250 -6.60 7.62 9.98
N SER A 251 -5.45 7.02 9.71
CA SER A 251 -4.92 6.04 10.62
C SER A 251 -4.63 6.69 11.98
N ASP A 252 -5.09 6.04 13.07
CA ASP A 252 -4.47 6.21 14.39
C ASP A 252 -2.95 5.91 14.35
N ASP A 253 -2.46 5.42 13.21
CA ASP A 253 -1.04 5.21 12.91
C ASP A 253 -0.32 6.47 12.43
N VAL A 254 -1.02 7.59 12.18
CA VAL A 254 -0.39 8.90 12.18
C VAL A 254 -0.12 9.22 13.65
N ILE A 255 1.09 8.84 14.06
CA ILE A 255 1.51 8.91 15.46
C ILE A 255 1.60 10.38 15.93
N PHE A 256 1.81 11.31 14.98
CA PHE A 256 2.11 12.71 15.22
C PHE A 256 1.16 13.63 14.44
N THR A 257 -0.05 13.85 14.97
CA THR A 257 -1.05 14.77 14.38
C THR A 257 -0.96 16.17 14.99
N ASP A 258 -1.50 17.17 14.28
CA ASP A 258 -1.68 18.54 14.77
C ASP A 258 -0.40 19.17 15.37
N PRO A 259 0.68 19.31 14.57
CA PRO A 259 1.92 19.88 15.05
C PRO A 259 1.68 21.33 15.54
N ARG A 260 2.13 21.65 16.73
CA ARG A 260 2.10 23.01 17.23
C ARG A 260 3.23 23.81 16.61
N THR A 261 2.92 24.92 16.00
CA THR A 261 3.85 25.77 15.26
C THR A 261 3.74 27.22 15.72
N GLY A 262 4.63 28.08 15.22
CA GLY A 262 4.55 29.53 15.39
C GLY A 262 5.27 30.10 16.62
N ALA A 263 6.14 29.32 17.27
CA ALA A 263 7.02 29.87 18.30
C ALA A 263 8.14 30.68 17.65
N ASN A 264 8.61 31.72 18.35
CA ASN A 264 9.76 32.50 17.90
C ASN A 264 11.04 31.67 17.92
N ASP A 265 11.89 31.79 16.90
CA ASP A 265 13.17 31.07 16.78
C ASP A 265 14.13 31.31 17.96
N GLU A 266 14.05 32.44 18.65
CA GLU A 266 14.85 32.74 19.84
C GLU A 266 14.59 31.74 21.00
N MET A 267 13.46 31.05 20.99
CA MET A 267 13.11 30.04 22.00
C MET A 267 14.06 28.85 22.04
N VAL A 268 14.76 28.54 20.94
CA VAL A 268 15.77 27.48 20.89
C VAL A 268 17.18 27.93 21.19
N LYS A 269 17.39 29.22 21.45
CA LYS A 269 18.71 29.80 21.74
C LYS A 269 19.33 29.24 23.02
N GLY A 270 20.58 28.81 22.93
CA GLY A 270 21.28 28.11 24.01
C GLY A 270 20.83 26.67 24.21
N GLY A 271 20.14 26.06 23.21
CA GLY A 271 19.72 24.69 23.23
C GLY A 271 20.79 23.69 22.79
N VAL A 272 20.36 22.49 22.43
CA VAL A 272 21.19 21.39 21.94
C VAL A 272 20.81 21.12 20.48
N MET A 273 21.78 20.75 19.64
CA MET A 273 21.58 20.35 18.27
C MET A 273 21.72 18.83 18.13
N HIS A 274 20.95 18.22 17.27
CA HIS A 274 21.18 16.85 16.76
C HIS A 274 21.31 16.91 15.25
N LEU A 275 22.15 16.03 14.70
CA LEU A 275 22.37 15.89 13.27
C LEU A 275 22.19 14.43 12.89
N ASP A 276 21.26 14.18 11.99
CA ASP A 276 21.14 12.93 11.23
C ASP A 276 21.75 13.17 9.84
N SER A 277 22.71 12.35 9.46
CA SER A 277 23.62 12.60 8.33
C SER A 277 23.36 11.69 7.16
N ALA A 278 23.01 12.23 5.99
CA ALA A 278 22.96 11.47 4.74
C ALA A 278 24.35 11.33 4.10
N TYR A 279 24.68 10.13 3.62
CA TYR A 279 25.92 9.79 2.95
C TYR A 279 25.74 9.46 1.46
N TYR A 280 24.50 9.23 1.01
CA TYR A 280 24.15 8.91 -0.37
C TYR A 280 22.95 9.74 -0.82
N GLY A 281 22.88 10.03 -2.14
CA GLY A 281 22.05 11.09 -2.74
C GLY A 281 20.52 10.94 -2.69
N GLU A 282 19.97 9.92 -2.04
CA GLU A 282 18.51 9.74 -1.91
C GLU A 282 18.00 10.06 -0.50
N ASP A 283 18.86 10.08 0.51
CA ASP A 283 18.53 10.40 1.90
C ASP A 283 18.65 11.90 2.21
N TYR A 284 18.03 12.31 3.30
CA TYR A 284 18.08 13.70 3.77
C TYR A 284 19.08 13.86 4.90
N THR A 285 19.90 14.90 4.84
CA THR A 285 20.58 15.42 6.01
C THR A 285 19.60 16.27 6.81
N ALA A 286 19.25 15.85 8.02
CA ALA A 286 18.35 16.56 8.92
C ALA A 286 19.11 17.06 10.15
N TRP A 287 18.82 18.30 10.60
CA TRP A 287 19.33 18.79 11.88
C TRP A 287 18.25 19.51 12.66
N THR A 288 18.28 19.28 13.96
CA THR A 288 17.31 19.78 14.92
C THR A 288 18.01 20.58 16.00
N VAL A 289 17.59 21.81 16.25
CA VAL A 289 17.99 22.56 17.45
C VAL A 289 16.80 22.62 18.39
N ALA A 290 16.97 22.19 19.62
CA ALA A 290 15.88 22.18 20.58
C ALA A 290 16.30 22.64 21.97
N LYS A 291 15.33 23.24 22.66
CA LYS A 291 15.48 23.69 24.05
C LYS A 291 14.21 23.47 24.83
N GLU A 292 14.35 22.90 26.00
CA GLU A 292 13.25 22.82 26.97
C GLU A 292 13.11 24.09 27.75
N HIS A 293 11.89 24.59 27.89
CA HIS A 293 11.54 25.75 28.72
C HIS A 293 10.10 25.58 29.23
N ASP A 294 9.91 25.67 30.54
CA ASP A 294 8.60 25.52 31.22
C ASP A 294 7.81 24.26 30.83
N GLY A 295 8.51 23.15 30.73
CA GLY A 295 7.90 21.83 30.36
C GLY A 295 7.54 21.69 28.91
N LYS A 296 7.79 22.68 28.07
CA LYS A 296 7.63 22.65 26.62
C LYS A 296 8.98 22.47 25.91
N LEU A 297 8.98 21.77 24.79
CA LEU A 297 10.14 21.62 23.93
C LEU A 297 9.98 22.48 22.68
N TYR A 298 10.78 23.55 22.59
CA TYR A 298 10.84 24.36 21.38
C TYR A 298 11.83 23.76 20.41
N VAL A 299 11.42 23.65 19.14
CA VAL A 299 12.15 22.91 18.09
C VAL A 299 12.29 23.76 16.85
N TYR A 300 13.53 23.94 16.41
CA TYR A 300 13.90 24.42 15.09
C TYR A 300 14.48 23.24 14.31
N GLY A 301 13.81 22.84 13.23
CA GLY A 301 14.20 21.70 12.40
C GLY A 301 14.47 22.13 10.96
N GLN A 302 15.51 21.56 10.37
CA GLN A 302 15.86 21.77 8.97
C GLN A 302 16.22 20.43 8.32
N MET A 303 15.95 20.29 7.03
CA MET A 303 16.39 19.13 6.28
C MET A 303 16.75 19.50 4.83
N LYS A 304 17.70 18.77 4.25
CA LYS A 304 18.08 18.94 2.85
C LYS A 304 18.40 17.57 2.23
N ARG A 305 17.91 17.33 1.02
CA ARG A 305 18.23 16.13 0.25
C ARG A 305 19.64 16.29 -0.38
N LYS A 306 20.64 16.25 0.47
CA LYS A 306 22.06 16.46 0.11
C LYS A 306 22.96 15.67 1.06
N HIS A 307 24.16 15.35 0.55
CA HIS A 307 25.24 14.81 1.38
C HIS A 307 25.54 15.78 2.55
N VAL A 308 25.87 15.24 3.71
CA VAL A 308 26.08 16.01 4.93
C VAL A 308 27.16 17.10 4.78
N GLU A 309 28.21 16.84 4.00
CA GLU A 309 29.27 17.82 3.78
C GLU A 309 28.78 19.07 3.06
N ASP A 310 27.81 18.94 2.13
CA ASP A 310 27.18 20.06 1.41
C ASP A 310 26.24 20.89 2.33
N CYS A 311 25.94 20.37 3.52
CA CYS A 311 25.09 21.03 4.51
C CYS A 311 25.92 21.72 5.62
N TYR A 312 27.22 21.49 5.71
CA TYR A 312 28.04 22.02 6.82
C TYR A 312 27.92 23.52 7.06
N ASP A 313 27.92 24.34 6.02
CA ASP A 313 27.79 25.78 6.18
C ASP A 313 26.46 26.19 6.83
N SER A 314 25.37 25.55 6.44
CA SER A 314 24.04 25.77 7.02
C SER A 314 24.00 25.31 8.48
N ILE A 315 24.52 24.12 8.78
CA ILE A 315 24.58 23.55 10.12
C ILE A 315 25.41 24.46 11.07
N ILE A 316 26.57 24.92 10.59
CA ILE A 316 27.45 25.81 11.37
C ILE A 316 26.81 27.16 11.61
N ASN A 317 26.12 27.72 10.62
CA ASN A 317 25.41 28.99 10.73
C ASN A 317 24.29 28.90 11.78
N ASP A 318 23.48 27.84 11.74
CA ASP A 318 22.41 27.63 12.73
C ASP A 318 22.97 27.34 14.12
N TYR A 319 24.06 26.56 14.23
CA TYR A 319 24.75 26.33 15.49
C TYR A 319 25.19 27.62 16.15
N LYS A 320 25.79 28.55 15.39
CA LYS A 320 26.25 29.86 15.86
C LYS A 320 25.09 30.80 16.13
N ARG A 321 24.11 30.89 15.22
CA ARG A 321 22.90 31.72 15.33
C ARG A 321 22.18 31.48 16.65
N PHE A 322 21.99 30.22 17.00
CA PHE A 322 21.26 29.83 18.20
C PHE A 322 22.16 29.67 19.44
N LEU A 323 23.45 30.01 19.36
CA LEU A 323 24.40 29.83 20.47
C LEU A 323 24.31 28.43 21.08
N THR A 324 24.22 27.44 20.24
CA THR A 324 23.98 26.03 20.60
C THR A 324 25.10 25.52 21.53
N GLN A 325 24.75 24.85 22.62
CA GLN A 325 25.73 24.40 23.63
C GLN A 325 26.60 23.26 23.13
N LYS A 326 25.99 22.32 22.40
CA LYS A 326 26.66 21.15 21.79
C LYS A 326 25.82 20.58 20.67
N ALA A 327 26.45 19.90 19.70
CA ALA A 327 25.81 19.06 18.71
C ALA A 327 25.98 17.58 19.10
N LEU A 328 24.98 16.78 18.74
CA LEU A 328 24.97 15.33 18.90
C LEU A 328 24.91 14.69 17.50
N THR A 329 25.66 13.63 17.26
CA THR A 329 25.58 12.85 16.01
C THR A 329 25.86 11.38 16.28
N GLU A 330 25.24 10.53 15.50
CA GLU A 330 25.43 9.08 15.54
C GLU A 330 26.76 8.67 14.86
N THR A 331 27.35 7.58 15.28
CA THR A 331 28.64 7.06 14.73
C THR A 331 28.50 5.76 13.98
N ASN A 332 27.29 5.19 13.83
CA ASN A 332 27.12 3.86 13.28
C ASN A 332 27.50 3.77 11.79
N ALA A 333 27.16 4.78 11.01
CA ALA A 333 27.40 4.78 9.56
C ALA A 333 28.79 5.31 9.19
N ASP A 334 29.30 6.37 9.86
CA ASP A 334 30.50 7.11 9.45
C ASP A 334 31.72 6.90 10.35
N LYS A 335 31.58 6.08 11.40
CA LYS A 335 32.64 5.87 12.42
C LYS A 335 33.16 7.17 13.05
N GLY A 336 32.31 8.22 13.11
CA GLY A 336 32.63 9.51 13.73
C GLY A 336 33.33 10.52 12.81
N TYR A 337 33.30 10.32 11.50
CA TYR A 337 33.93 11.24 10.52
C TYR A 337 33.28 12.64 10.57
N VAL A 338 31.94 12.73 10.52
CA VAL A 338 31.21 13.99 10.59
C VAL A 338 31.49 14.74 11.89
N ALA A 339 31.54 14.00 13.02
CA ALA A 339 31.87 14.62 14.31
C ALA A 339 33.28 15.23 14.34
N ARG A 340 34.25 14.54 13.73
CA ARG A 340 35.64 15.04 13.64
C ARG A 340 35.69 16.34 12.81
N ASP A 341 35.03 16.37 11.67
CA ASP A 341 35.02 17.51 10.77
C ASP A 341 34.33 18.74 11.39
N LEU A 342 33.19 18.54 12.02
CA LEU A 342 32.50 19.63 12.72
C LEU A 342 33.29 20.17 13.92
N ARG A 343 34.03 19.30 14.64
CA ARG A 343 34.96 19.73 15.69
C ARG A 343 36.10 20.57 15.12
N ALA A 344 36.67 20.17 13.98
CA ALA A 344 37.71 20.94 13.28
C ALA A 344 37.20 22.33 12.84
N LYS A 345 35.90 22.47 12.58
CA LYS A 345 35.21 23.73 12.28
C LYS A 345 34.76 24.53 13.52
N GLY A 346 35.14 24.09 14.73
CA GLY A 346 34.94 24.78 15.99
C GLY A 346 33.65 24.47 16.74
N LEU A 347 32.90 23.42 16.35
CA LEU A 347 31.70 23.03 17.09
C LEU A 347 32.05 22.07 18.24
N ARG A 348 31.29 22.14 19.32
CA ARG A 348 31.32 21.14 20.39
C ARG A 348 30.43 19.98 19.97
N VAL A 349 31.00 18.84 19.59
CA VAL A 349 30.26 17.67 19.12
C VAL A 349 30.45 16.49 20.06
N SER A 350 29.36 15.91 20.54
CA SER A 350 29.32 14.63 21.24
C SER A 350 28.77 13.55 20.32
N THR A 351 29.36 12.36 20.43
CA THR A 351 28.95 11.22 19.59
C THR A 351 28.33 10.12 20.45
N TYR A 352 27.46 9.32 19.83
CA TYR A 352 26.90 8.12 20.44
C TYR A 352 26.73 7.04 19.37
N ALA A 353 26.65 5.78 19.80
CA ALA A 353 26.29 4.65 18.93
C ALA A 353 24.83 4.30 19.20
N GLU A 354 24.03 4.23 18.15
CA GLU A 354 22.63 3.81 18.23
C GLU A 354 22.53 2.28 18.30
N LYS A 355 21.69 1.75 19.17
CA LYS A 355 21.44 0.33 19.35
C LYS A 355 19.96 -0.01 19.27
N GLU A 356 19.10 0.99 19.34
CA GLU A 356 17.65 0.81 19.30
C GLU A 356 17.16 0.77 17.84
N ASN A 357 16.09 0.02 17.60
CA ASN A 357 15.37 0.09 16.32
C ASN A 357 14.81 1.52 16.14
N LYS A 358 14.99 2.12 14.97
CA LYS A 358 14.60 3.50 14.66
C LYS A 358 13.12 3.76 14.96
N TYR A 359 12.22 2.90 14.48
CA TYR A 359 10.78 3.05 14.72
C TYR A 359 10.46 3.06 16.22
N ILE A 360 10.98 2.08 16.95
CA ILE A 360 10.78 1.99 18.41
C ILE A 360 11.32 3.24 19.12
N LYS A 361 12.49 3.73 18.73
CA LYS A 361 13.09 4.97 19.25
C LYS A 361 12.18 6.16 19.01
N ILE A 362 11.76 6.38 17.76
CA ILE A 362 10.93 7.54 17.39
C ILE A 362 9.61 7.52 18.15
N VAL A 363 8.89 6.40 18.14
CA VAL A 363 7.61 6.27 18.83
C VAL A 363 7.77 6.44 20.35
N THR A 364 8.77 5.80 20.96
CA THR A 364 8.99 5.84 22.41
C THR A 364 9.24 7.25 22.90
N TYR A 365 10.11 8.00 22.22
CA TYR A 365 10.53 9.32 22.72
C TYR A 365 9.60 10.45 22.26
N LEU A 366 8.98 10.37 21.10
CA LEU A 366 8.12 11.45 20.60
C LEU A 366 6.66 11.31 21.07
N LYS A 367 6.06 10.11 21.08
CA LYS A 367 4.63 9.96 21.37
C LYS A 367 4.23 10.54 22.72
N GLY A 368 5.02 10.27 23.76
CA GLY A 368 4.76 10.78 25.12
C GLY A 368 5.04 12.27 25.30
N LYS A 369 5.73 12.92 24.36
CA LYS A 369 6.12 14.34 24.40
C LYS A 369 5.50 15.17 23.28
N TRP A 370 4.75 14.58 22.37
CA TRP A 370 4.22 15.26 21.20
C TRP A 370 3.40 16.51 21.55
N SER A 371 2.56 16.41 22.56
CA SER A 371 1.77 17.55 23.06
C SER A 371 2.60 18.70 23.69
N ASP A 372 3.87 18.46 23.96
CA ASP A 372 4.75 19.46 24.55
C ASP A 372 5.73 20.06 23.53
N ILE A 373 5.81 19.49 22.33
CA ILE A 373 6.65 19.95 21.22
C ILE A 373 5.98 21.14 20.53
N ILE A 374 6.75 22.22 20.32
CA ILE A 374 6.32 23.42 19.59
C ILE A 374 7.40 23.78 18.58
N PHE A 375 7.07 23.71 17.31
CA PHE A 375 7.97 24.09 16.22
C PHE A 375 8.05 25.62 16.09
N THR A 376 9.27 26.14 15.89
CA THR A 376 9.48 27.57 15.67
C THR A 376 9.11 27.96 14.23
N GLU A 377 8.90 29.28 14.01
CA GLU A 377 8.51 29.84 12.72
C GLU A 377 9.52 29.54 11.60
N GLY A 378 10.80 29.44 11.94
CA GLY A 378 11.88 29.13 10.99
C GLY A 378 12.07 27.65 10.71
N THR A 379 11.26 26.77 11.31
CA THR A 379 11.34 25.32 11.01
C THR A 379 10.88 25.05 9.58
N ASP A 380 11.65 24.23 8.85
CA ASP A 380 11.31 23.82 7.49
C ASP A 380 9.97 23.07 7.46
N ALA A 381 9.09 23.46 6.55
CA ALA A 381 7.78 22.82 6.38
C ALA A 381 7.90 21.33 5.98
N GLU A 382 8.90 20.98 5.17
CA GLU A 382 9.15 19.59 4.80
C GLU A 382 9.68 18.76 5.99
N TYR A 383 10.42 19.39 6.92
CA TYR A 383 10.82 18.76 8.18
C TYR A 383 9.59 18.37 9.02
N ILE A 384 8.67 19.34 9.25
CA ILE A 384 7.43 19.08 10.00
C ILE A 384 6.62 18.01 9.33
N LYS A 385 6.50 18.07 8.01
CA LYS A 385 5.75 17.10 7.21
C LYS A 385 6.34 15.69 7.33
N GLN A 386 7.66 15.52 7.25
CA GLN A 386 8.29 14.20 7.41
C GLN A 386 8.05 13.64 8.82
N VAL A 387 8.00 14.48 9.87
CA VAL A 387 7.64 14.06 11.22
C VAL A 387 6.18 13.66 11.33
N THR A 388 5.25 14.43 10.74
CA THR A 388 3.80 14.12 10.80
C THR A 388 3.40 12.95 9.91
N ASP A 389 4.10 12.74 8.80
CA ASP A 389 3.86 11.64 7.87
C ASP A 389 4.58 10.33 8.29
N PHE A 390 5.26 10.32 9.45
CA PHE A 390 6.06 9.18 9.91
C PHE A 390 5.19 7.97 10.31
N TYR A 391 5.62 6.78 9.88
CA TYR A 391 5.04 5.48 10.19
C TYR A 391 6.12 4.39 10.17
N GLU A 392 5.80 3.14 10.54
CA GLU A 392 6.78 2.06 10.81
C GLU A 392 7.74 1.76 9.64
N ASP A 393 7.26 1.80 8.40
CA ASP A 393 8.06 1.51 7.20
C ASP A 393 8.26 2.77 6.33
N ALA A 394 8.38 3.95 6.94
CA ALA A 394 8.61 5.19 6.21
C ALA A 394 9.93 5.13 5.42
N GLU A 395 9.88 5.50 4.14
CA GLU A 395 11.05 5.54 3.25
C GLU A 395 12.10 6.55 3.72
N HIS A 396 11.63 7.62 4.37
CA HIS A 396 12.46 8.67 4.93
C HIS A 396 12.04 8.97 6.37
N ASP A 397 12.96 8.87 7.29
CA ASP A 397 12.75 9.03 8.73
C ASP A 397 13.78 9.95 9.42
N ASP A 398 14.54 10.72 8.63
CA ASP A 398 15.66 11.53 9.10
C ASP A 398 15.22 12.66 10.06
N ALA A 399 14.13 13.37 9.76
CA ALA A 399 13.58 14.41 10.61
C ALA A 399 13.00 13.85 11.92
N PRO A 400 12.11 12.84 11.92
CA PRO A 400 11.61 12.25 13.16
C PRO A 400 12.71 11.55 13.97
N ASP A 401 13.73 10.97 13.33
CA ASP A 401 14.86 10.35 14.01
C ASP A 401 15.75 11.40 14.70
N SER A 402 16.06 12.49 14.01
CA SER A 402 16.79 13.63 14.60
C SER A 402 16.03 14.23 15.79
N LEU A 403 14.71 14.39 15.67
CA LEU A 403 13.86 14.93 16.73
C LEU A 403 13.77 13.97 17.93
N ALA A 404 13.59 12.67 17.70
CA ALA A 404 13.57 11.66 18.76
C ALA A 404 14.88 11.61 19.54
N SER A 405 16.00 11.71 18.84
CA SER A 405 17.33 11.71 19.45
C SER A 405 17.56 12.92 20.36
N ILE A 406 17.07 14.09 20.00
CA ILE A 406 17.11 15.28 20.88
C ILE A 406 16.19 15.11 22.10
N VAL A 407 14.96 14.65 21.91
CA VAL A 407 14.04 14.40 23.03
C VAL A 407 14.67 13.42 24.04
N ARG A 408 15.25 12.32 23.56
CA ARG A 408 15.99 11.38 24.40
C ARG A 408 17.15 12.02 25.16
N ALA A 409 17.87 12.93 24.53
CA ALA A 409 19.03 13.58 25.12
C ALA A 409 18.68 14.64 26.18
N LEU A 410 17.54 15.34 26.02
CA LEU A 410 17.10 16.40 26.92
C LEU A 410 16.28 15.87 28.11
N PHE A 411 15.39 14.91 27.85
CA PHE A 411 14.59 14.29 28.89
C PHE A 411 15.22 12.96 29.28
N LYS A 412 15.98 12.92 30.36
CA LYS A 412 16.58 11.69 30.90
C LYS A 412 15.49 10.66 31.20
N TYR A 413 15.20 9.80 30.24
CA TYR A 413 14.36 8.63 30.50
C TYR A 413 15.12 7.64 31.39
N PRO A 414 14.50 7.08 32.44
CA PRO A 414 15.15 6.06 33.26
C PRO A 414 15.50 4.87 32.34
N LYS A 415 16.73 4.42 32.42
CA LYS A 415 17.14 3.15 31.80
C LYS A 415 16.40 2.03 32.52
N GLY A 416 15.46 1.41 31.88
CA GLY A 416 14.86 0.19 32.38
C GLY A 416 13.35 0.11 32.21
N GLU A 417 12.96 -1.02 31.66
CA GLU A 417 11.62 -1.59 31.54
C GLU A 417 10.70 -1.04 30.45
N TYR A 418 11.12 -1.28 29.20
CA TYR A 418 10.14 -1.53 28.17
C TYR A 418 9.52 -2.91 28.41
N LYS A 419 8.32 -2.96 29.00
CA LYS A 419 7.45 -4.14 28.93
C LYS A 419 6.63 -3.96 27.65
N PRO A 420 6.72 -4.89 26.68
CA PRO A 420 5.83 -4.88 25.54
C PRO A 420 4.37 -4.84 26.04
N LEU A 421 3.54 -4.03 25.42
CA LEU A 421 2.10 -3.91 25.76
C LEU A 421 1.29 -5.14 25.30
N TRP A 422 1.95 -6.15 24.81
CA TRP A 422 1.37 -7.46 24.46
C TRP A 422 2.16 -8.59 25.11
N ASN A 423 1.46 -9.32 25.91
CA ASN A 423 1.74 -10.73 26.16
C ASN A 423 0.99 -11.55 25.14
#